data_8bfc766fb99e2052a948d3cbdfe98612
#
_entry.id   8bfc766fb99e2052a948d3cbdfe98612
#
_cell.length_a   1.000
_cell.length_b   1.000
_cell.length_c   1.000
_cell.angle_alpha   90.00
_cell.angle_beta   90.00
_cell.angle_gamma   90.00
#
_symmetry.space_group_name_H-M   'P 1'
#
loop_
_entity.id
_entity.type
_entity.pdbx_description
1 polymer ?
#
loop_
_entity_poly.entity_id
_entity_poly.type
_entity_poly.pdbx_seq_one_letter_code
_entity_poly.pdbx_strand_id
1 'polypeptide(L)'
;ALQALGRGNVAAAAVTAIAASLFLSARFLNATTCLLLASAVAGYAVLYTLVWKRRSPYGTIPGAVPGAMPVLIGYAAVNPRLGMDGVLLFLILVLWQPPHFWALALRYQAEYRAAGVPVLPVAFGEPYTKVLIFLYAAALLPLSLSLWALGYLSARFGWAAFLLGAGFLAVFYRDTVATRRFGRAFAASIVYLTLLLLALLADVLFP
;
A
#
# COMPACT_ATOMS: atom_id res chain seq x y z
N ALA A 1 0.99 21.99 13.83
CA ALA A 1 1.39 21.00 14.84
C ALA A 1 2.93 20.94 15.02
N LEU A 2 3.72 20.76 13.95
CA LEU A 2 5.21 20.72 14.03
C LEU A 2 5.85 21.99 14.58
N GLN A 3 5.28 23.17 14.29
CA GLN A 3 5.77 24.45 14.82
C GLN A 3 5.45 24.60 16.31
N ALA A 4 4.34 24.03 16.78
CA ALA A 4 3.95 24.10 18.20
C ALA A 4 4.74 23.13 19.10
N LEU A 5 5.12 21.96 18.57
CA LEU A 5 5.82 20.90 19.33
C LEU A 5 7.35 21.01 19.29
N GLY A 6 7.91 21.75 18.34
CA GLY A 6 9.35 21.79 18.09
C GLY A 6 9.88 20.52 17.41
N ARG A 7 10.86 20.70 16.52
CA ARG A 7 11.46 19.58 15.74
C ARG A 7 12.12 18.51 16.63
N GLY A 8 12.76 18.95 17.73
CA GLY A 8 13.42 18.04 18.67
C GLY A 8 12.46 17.11 19.39
N ASN A 9 11.35 17.63 19.88
CA ASN A 9 10.35 16.84 20.59
C ASN A 9 9.64 15.82 19.66
N VAL A 10 9.38 16.21 18.40
CA VAL A 10 8.83 15.28 17.41
C VAL A 10 9.82 14.17 17.08
N ALA A 11 11.10 14.49 16.91
CA ALA A 11 12.14 13.48 16.66
C ALA A 11 12.31 12.55 17.87
N ALA A 12 12.35 13.09 19.08
CA ALA A 12 12.43 12.29 20.31
C ALA A 12 11.22 11.35 20.44
N ALA A 13 10.00 11.84 20.23
CA ALA A 13 8.80 11.01 20.26
C ALA A 13 8.84 9.88 19.21
N ALA A 14 9.30 10.18 17.99
CA ALA A 14 9.45 9.16 16.94
C ALA A 14 10.48 8.09 17.33
N VAL A 15 11.66 8.49 17.81
CA VAL A 15 12.71 7.55 18.26
C VAL A 15 12.21 6.69 19.41
N THR A 16 11.53 7.30 20.41
CA THR A 16 10.95 6.57 21.55
C THR A 16 9.90 5.55 21.08
N ALA A 17 9.00 5.94 20.16
CA ALA A 17 8.00 5.03 19.62
C ALA A 17 8.62 3.86 18.84
N ILE A 18 9.66 4.11 18.05
CA ILE A 18 10.41 3.06 17.33
C ILE A 18 11.11 2.14 18.33
N ALA A 19 11.82 2.67 19.31
CA ALA A 19 12.51 1.87 20.33
C ALA A 19 11.53 1.03 21.14
N ALA A 20 10.40 1.60 21.56
CA ALA A 20 9.35 0.88 22.26
C ALA A 20 8.74 -0.25 21.41
N SER A 21 8.44 0.00 20.14
CA SER A 21 7.86 -1.01 19.24
C SER A 21 8.84 -2.17 18.98
N LEU A 22 10.12 -1.88 18.78
CA LEU A 22 11.16 -2.91 18.64
C LEU A 22 11.36 -3.71 19.92
N PHE A 23 11.39 -3.05 21.09
CA PHE A 23 11.48 -3.72 22.39
C PHE A 23 10.28 -4.63 22.65
N LEU A 24 9.06 -4.14 22.43
CA LEU A 24 7.84 -4.95 22.60
C LEU A 24 7.82 -6.13 21.63
N SER A 25 8.19 -5.91 20.38
CA SER A 25 8.30 -6.98 19.38
C SER A 25 9.32 -8.06 19.79
N ALA A 26 10.50 -7.65 20.25
CA ALA A 26 11.53 -8.57 20.71
C ALA A 26 11.15 -9.32 22.00
N ARG A 27 10.38 -8.69 22.89
CA ARG A 27 9.99 -9.27 24.20
C ARG A 27 8.78 -10.19 24.14
N PHE A 28 7.81 -9.87 23.28
CA PHE A 28 6.50 -10.54 23.28
C PHE A 28 6.17 -11.30 22.00
N LEU A 29 6.92 -11.07 20.90
CA LEU A 29 6.71 -11.73 19.63
C LEU A 29 7.91 -12.61 19.27
N ASN A 30 8.22 -12.73 18.00
CA ASN A 30 9.29 -13.60 17.51
C ASN A 30 10.34 -12.82 16.70
N ALA A 31 11.49 -13.46 16.44
CA ALA A 31 12.61 -12.84 15.73
C ALA A 31 12.23 -12.38 14.31
N THR A 32 11.41 -13.15 13.59
CA THR A 32 10.95 -12.79 12.24
C THR A 32 10.16 -11.48 12.26
N THR A 33 9.23 -11.34 13.19
CA THR A 33 8.43 -10.08 13.35
C THR A 33 9.34 -8.90 13.68
N CYS A 34 10.31 -9.09 14.58
CA CYS A 34 11.26 -8.03 14.95
C CYS A 34 12.12 -7.59 13.76
N LEU A 35 12.63 -8.53 12.97
CA LEU A 35 13.42 -8.25 11.77
C LEU A 35 12.60 -7.53 10.69
N LEU A 36 11.35 -7.96 10.46
CA LEU A 36 10.44 -7.30 9.52
C LEU A 36 10.12 -5.87 9.97
N LEU A 37 9.87 -5.66 11.26
CA LEU A 37 9.62 -4.33 11.81
C LEU A 37 10.84 -3.42 11.66
N ALA A 38 12.03 -3.90 12.00
CA ALA A 38 13.27 -3.15 11.84
C ALA A 38 13.53 -2.79 10.36
N SER A 39 13.31 -3.75 9.44
CA SER A 39 13.46 -3.50 8.00
C SER A 39 12.41 -2.53 7.45
N ALA A 40 11.17 -2.57 7.95
CA ALA A 40 10.14 -1.61 7.58
C ALA A 40 10.52 -0.18 8.00
N VAL A 41 10.99 -0.01 9.26
CA VAL A 41 11.44 1.29 9.78
C VAL A 41 12.63 1.80 8.97
N ALA A 42 13.65 0.98 8.73
CA ALA A 42 14.83 1.35 7.95
C ALA A 42 14.46 1.68 6.50
N GLY A 43 13.64 0.85 5.86
CA GLY A 43 13.16 1.06 4.49
C GLY A 43 12.37 2.35 4.34
N TYR A 44 11.46 2.65 5.27
CA TYR A 44 10.66 3.86 5.20
C TYR A 44 11.44 5.11 5.57
N ALA A 45 12.14 5.10 6.72
CA ALA A 45 12.84 6.28 7.22
C ALA A 45 14.07 6.63 6.36
N VAL A 46 14.88 5.65 5.97
CA VAL A 46 16.15 5.89 5.26
C VAL A 46 15.92 5.85 3.75
N LEU A 47 15.52 4.68 3.20
CA LEU A 47 15.47 4.52 1.75
C LEU A 47 14.39 5.37 1.11
N TYR A 48 13.16 5.32 1.61
CA TYR A 48 12.08 6.09 1.01
C TYR A 48 12.20 7.58 1.31
N THR A 49 12.28 7.97 2.59
CA THR A 49 12.19 9.40 2.98
C THR A 49 13.43 10.19 2.57
N LEU A 50 14.64 9.64 2.76
CA LEU A 50 15.89 10.36 2.48
C LEU A 50 16.35 10.23 1.04
N VAL A 51 16.10 9.09 0.38
CA VAL A 51 16.66 8.83 -0.95
C VAL A 51 15.61 9.08 -2.04
N TRP A 52 14.46 8.41 -2.02
CA TRP A 52 13.57 8.38 -3.20
C TRP A 52 12.48 9.44 -3.22
N LYS A 53 11.91 9.81 -2.08
CA LYS A 53 10.73 10.69 -2.01
C LYS A 53 10.88 12.01 -2.78
N ARG A 54 12.08 12.58 -2.81
CA ARG A 54 12.35 13.87 -3.48
C ARG A 54 13.22 13.75 -4.73
N ARG A 55 13.70 12.57 -5.08
CA ARG A 55 14.66 12.36 -6.17
C ARG A 55 14.09 11.60 -7.36
N SER A 56 13.00 10.85 -7.18
CA SER A 56 12.48 10.00 -8.24
C SER A 56 10.97 10.15 -8.39
N PRO A 57 10.46 10.35 -9.62
CA PRO A 57 9.04 10.29 -9.93
C PRO A 57 8.39 8.93 -9.60
N TYR A 58 9.20 7.87 -9.63
CA TYR A 58 8.81 6.50 -9.31
C TYR A 58 8.92 6.17 -7.81
N GLY A 59 9.19 7.17 -6.95
CA GLY A 59 9.40 6.96 -5.51
C GLY A 59 8.25 6.23 -4.81
N THR A 60 7.05 6.29 -5.35
CA THR A 60 5.89 5.55 -4.83
C THR A 60 6.07 4.03 -4.91
N ILE A 61 6.75 3.50 -5.95
CA ILE A 61 6.95 2.06 -6.14
C ILE A 61 7.83 1.48 -5.02
N PRO A 62 9.10 1.93 -4.85
CA PRO A 62 9.90 1.44 -3.73
C PRO A 62 9.31 1.81 -2.36
N GLY A 63 8.56 2.92 -2.26
CA GLY A 63 7.85 3.31 -1.04
C GLY A 63 6.68 2.39 -0.68
N ALA A 64 6.10 1.69 -1.64
CA ALA A 64 5.04 0.72 -1.41
C ALA A 64 5.51 -0.51 -0.63
N VAL A 65 6.78 -0.89 -0.76
CA VAL A 65 7.36 -2.04 -0.03
C VAL A 65 7.29 -1.82 1.48
N PRO A 66 7.93 -0.80 2.08
CA PRO A 66 7.81 -0.57 3.51
C PRO A 66 6.37 -0.20 3.93
N GLY A 67 5.56 0.39 3.04
CA GLY A 67 4.16 0.70 3.30
C GLY A 67 3.26 -0.54 3.42
N ALA A 68 3.62 -1.66 2.79
CA ALA A 68 2.91 -2.94 2.88
C ALA A 68 3.45 -3.85 4.00
N MET A 69 4.62 -3.57 4.57
CA MET A 69 5.24 -4.39 5.62
C MET A 69 4.34 -4.67 6.84
N PRO A 70 3.43 -3.78 7.28
CA PRO A 70 2.53 -4.09 8.39
C PRO A 70 1.75 -5.40 8.23
N VAL A 71 1.42 -5.79 6.99
CA VAL A 71 0.75 -7.08 6.71
C VAL A 71 1.66 -8.26 7.04
N LEU A 72 2.91 -8.23 6.57
CA LEU A 72 3.88 -9.30 6.89
C LEU A 72 4.24 -9.31 8.37
N ILE A 73 4.34 -8.15 9.01
CA ILE A 73 4.61 -8.03 10.44
C ILE A 73 3.48 -8.68 11.25
N GLY A 74 2.22 -8.36 10.91
CA GLY A 74 1.06 -8.96 11.55
C GLY A 74 0.97 -10.47 11.31
N TYR A 75 1.22 -10.93 10.09
CA TYR A 75 1.27 -12.35 9.75
C TYR A 75 2.35 -13.08 10.54
N ALA A 76 3.58 -12.55 10.55
CA ALA A 76 4.72 -13.14 11.24
C ALA A 76 4.55 -13.15 12.77
N ALA A 77 3.77 -12.25 13.34
CA ALA A 77 3.48 -12.22 14.77
C ALA A 77 2.78 -13.52 15.25
N VAL A 78 1.93 -14.08 14.37
CA VAL A 78 1.21 -15.33 14.63
C VAL A 78 1.95 -16.55 14.04
N ASN A 79 2.46 -16.43 12.83
CA ASN A 79 3.18 -17.49 12.13
C ASN A 79 4.59 -17.01 11.72
N PRO A 80 5.64 -17.37 12.49
CA PRO A 80 7.01 -16.97 12.22
C PRO A 80 7.57 -17.48 10.88
N ARG A 81 6.99 -18.54 10.34
CA ARG A 81 7.30 -19.04 9.00
C ARG A 81 6.37 -18.33 8.02
N LEU A 82 6.93 -17.41 7.25
CA LEU A 82 6.16 -16.67 6.22
C LEU A 82 5.64 -17.65 5.18
N GLY A 83 4.32 -17.86 5.16
CA GLY A 83 3.65 -18.63 4.12
C GLY A 83 3.47 -17.83 2.85
N MET A 84 3.20 -18.51 1.73
CA MET A 84 2.93 -17.85 0.44
C MET A 84 1.66 -16.99 0.50
N ASP A 85 0.66 -17.37 1.29
CA ASP A 85 -0.54 -16.58 1.58
C ASP A 85 -0.23 -15.20 2.17
N GLY A 86 0.67 -15.15 3.17
CA GLY A 86 1.16 -13.88 3.74
C GLY A 86 1.93 -13.03 2.71
N VAL A 87 2.75 -13.68 1.88
CA VAL A 87 3.47 -13.00 0.79
C VAL A 87 2.50 -12.45 -0.25
N LEU A 88 1.46 -13.20 -0.65
CA LEU A 88 0.44 -12.73 -1.60
C LEU A 88 -0.33 -11.53 -1.06
N LEU A 89 -0.72 -11.54 0.22
CA LEU A 89 -1.36 -10.40 0.88
C LEU A 89 -0.46 -9.16 0.86
N PHE A 90 0.82 -9.34 1.18
CA PHE A 90 1.81 -8.27 1.08
C PHE A 90 1.91 -7.71 -0.34
N LEU A 91 1.99 -8.56 -1.35
CA LEU A 91 2.09 -8.16 -2.76
C LEU A 91 0.82 -7.43 -3.23
N ILE A 92 -0.37 -7.83 -2.77
CA ILE A 92 -1.63 -7.11 -3.03
C ILE A 92 -1.51 -5.65 -2.53
N LEU A 93 -0.99 -5.43 -1.32
CA LEU A 93 -0.81 -4.09 -0.80
C LEU A 93 0.30 -3.32 -1.54
N VAL A 94 1.40 -3.98 -1.91
CA VAL A 94 2.46 -3.35 -2.72
C VAL A 94 1.92 -2.87 -4.06
N LEU A 95 1.13 -3.69 -4.76
CA LEU A 95 0.55 -3.31 -6.06
C LEU A 95 -0.60 -2.30 -5.94
N TRP A 96 -1.34 -2.31 -4.82
CA TRP A 96 -2.44 -1.38 -4.59
C TRP A 96 -1.98 0.06 -4.36
N GLN A 97 -0.86 0.26 -3.68
CA GLN A 97 -0.40 1.60 -3.28
C GLN A 97 -0.09 2.52 -4.47
N PRO A 98 0.68 2.12 -5.51
CA PRO A 98 1.00 3.01 -6.60
C PRO A 98 -0.22 3.63 -7.31
N PRO A 99 -1.22 2.88 -7.80
CA PRO A 99 -2.38 3.47 -8.47
C PRO A 99 -3.20 4.36 -7.52
N HIS A 100 -3.28 4.00 -6.23
CA HIS A 100 -3.92 4.81 -5.20
C HIS A 100 -3.24 6.18 -5.06
N PHE A 101 -1.93 6.20 -4.85
CA PHE A 101 -1.17 7.46 -4.69
C PHE A 101 -1.06 8.26 -5.98
N TRP A 102 -1.00 7.63 -7.15
CA TRP A 102 -0.96 8.35 -8.41
C TRP A 102 -2.30 8.99 -8.76
N ALA A 103 -3.42 8.41 -8.38
CA ALA A 103 -4.74 9.06 -8.49
C ALA A 103 -4.79 10.32 -7.62
N LEU A 104 -4.23 10.27 -6.40
CA LEU A 104 -4.09 11.44 -5.54
C LEU A 104 -3.12 12.48 -6.13
N ALA A 105 -1.99 12.04 -6.70
CA ALA A 105 -1.00 12.90 -7.32
C ALA A 105 -1.56 13.62 -8.58
N LEU A 106 -2.43 12.96 -9.35
CA LEU A 106 -3.16 13.59 -10.45
C LEU A 106 -4.12 14.67 -9.94
N ARG A 107 -4.80 14.41 -8.81
CA ARG A 107 -5.72 15.39 -8.21
C ARG A 107 -5.00 16.66 -7.74
N TYR A 108 -3.81 16.51 -7.16
CA TYR A 108 -3.02 17.60 -6.56
C TYR A 108 -1.76 17.92 -7.38
N GLN A 109 -1.82 17.75 -8.71
CA GLN A 109 -0.66 17.92 -9.60
C GLN A 109 -0.06 19.33 -9.54
N ALA A 110 -0.91 20.37 -9.43
CA ALA A 110 -0.47 21.76 -9.36
C ALA A 110 0.31 22.03 -8.07
N GLU A 111 -0.17 21.53 -6.94
CA GLU A 111 0.46 21.68 -5.62
C GLU A 111 1.80 20.95 -5.56
N TYR A 112 1.87 19.74 -6.11
CA TYR A 112 3.14 18.98 -6.19
C TYR A 112 4.16 19.70 -7.07
N ARG A 113 3.71 20.30 -8.19
CA ARG A 113 4.58 21.09 -9.08
C ARG A 113 5.08 22.34 -8.36
N ALA A 114 4.21 23.07 -7.67
CA ALA A 114 4.57 24.27 -6.92
C ALA A 114 5.54 23.95 -5.76
N ALA A 115 5.42 22.76 -5.15
CA ALA A 115 6.31 22.28 -4.08
C ALA A 115 7.63 21.68 -4.59
N GLY A 116 7.85 21.61 -5.91
CA GLY A 116 9.05 21.01 -6.50
C GLY A 116 9.19 19.50 -6.27
N VAL A 117 8.07 18.79 -6.01
CA VAL A 117 8.08 17.35 -5.76
C VAL A 117 7.85 16.60 -7.08
N PRO A 118 8.81 15.78 -7.55
CA PRO A 118 8.76 15.14 -8.85
C PRO A 118 7.87 13.88 -8.85
N VAL A 119 6.58 14.04 -8.52
CA VAL A 119 5.64 12.91 -8.67
C VAL A 119 5.38 12.60 -10.14
N LEU A 120 4.95 11.38 -10.43
CA LEU A 120 4.79 10.85 -11.79
C LEU A 120 4.04 11.79 -12.73
N PRO A 121 2.84 12.37 -12.37
CA PRO A 121 2.14 13.26 -13.28
C PRO A 121 2.84 14.61 -13.49
N VAL A 122 3.70 15.04 -12.56
CA VAL A 122 4.51 16.27 -12.73
C VAL A 122 5.65 16.04 -13.71
N ALA A 123 6.32 14.86 -13.62
CA ALA A 123 7.50 14.54 -14.43
C ALA A 123 7.14 14.05 -15.84
N PHE A 124 6.13 13.20 -15.98
CA PHE A 124 5.79 12.52 -17.25
C PHE A 124 4.39 12.85 -17.79
N GLY A 125 3.64 13.67 -17.08
CA GLY A 125 2.30 14.07 -17.49
C GLY A 125 1.20 13.07 -17.16
N GLU A 126 -0.03 13.51 -17.36
CA GLU A 126 -1.25 12.76 -17.07
C GLU A 126 -1.42 11.49 -17.92
N PRO A 127 -1.18 11.49 -19.27
CA PRO A 127 -1.40 10.30 -20.08
C PRO A 127 -0.54 9.12 -19.65
N TYR A 128 0.74 9.32 -19.41
CA TYR A 128 1.65 8.29 -18.96
C TYR A 128 1.26 7.75 -17.57
N THR A 129 0.90 8.65 -16.66
CA THR A 129 0.46 8.28 -15.31
C THR A 129 -0.79 7.41 -15.35
N LYS A 130 -1.76 7.72 -16.20
CA LYS A 130 -2.99 6.93 -16.39
C LYS A 130 -2.72 5.51 -16.87
N VAL A 131 -1.77 5.34 -17.80
CA VAL A 131 -1.38 4.01 -18.28
C VAL A 131 -0.82 3.17 -17.12
N LEU A 132 0.10 3.72 -16.34
CA LEU A 132 0.66 2.98 -15.19
C LEU A 132 -0.39 2.70 -14.13
N ILE A 133 -1.25 3.67 -13.81
CA ILE A 133 -2.39 3.47 -12.90
C ILE A 133 -3.21 2.25 -13.34
N PHE A 134 -3.57 2.19 -14.62
CA PHE A 134 -4.39 1.10 -15.14
C PHE A 134 -3.67 -0.25 -15.10
N LEU A 135 -2.39 -0.30 -15.48
CA LEU A 135 -1.60 -1.54 -15.46
C LEU A 135 -1.49 -2.12 -14.04
N TYR A 136 -1.19 -1.27 -13.05
CA TYR A 136 -1.11 -1.70 -11.66
C TYR A 136 -2.47 -2.13 -11.10
N ALA A 137 -3.53 -1.39 -11.41
CA ALA A 137 -4.89 -1.74 -11.00
C ALA A 137 -5.35 -3.06 -11.65
N ALA A 138 -5.02 -3.28 -12.93
CA ALA A 138 -5.34 -4.52 -13.63
C ALA A 138 -4.60 -5.73 -13.04
N ALA A 139 -3.34 -5.55 -12.62
CA ALA A 139 -2.55 -6.62 -12.00
C ALA A 139 -3.09 -7.06 -10.62
N LEU A 140 -3.86 -6.21 -9.94
CA LEU A 140 -4.51 -6.57 -8.66
C LEU A 140 -5.54 -7.68 -8.83
N LEU A 141 -6.24 -7.75 -9.95
CA LEU A 141 -7.28 -8.75 -10.17
C LEU A 141 -6.71 -10.18 -10.16
N PRO A 142 -5.75 -10.57 -11.03
CA PRO A 142 -5.17 -11.90 -10.96
C PRO A 142 -4.43 -12.16 -9.66
N LEU A 143 -3.79 -11.15 -9.06
CA LEU A 143 -3.10 -11.32 -7.79
C LEU A 143 -4.06 -11.58 -6.62
N SER A 144 -5.21 -10.91 -6.55
CA SER A 144 -6.21 -11.21 -5.52
C SER A 144 -6.85 -12.58 -5.72
N LEU A 145 -7.09 -12.99 -6.97
CA LEU A 145 -7.61 -14.31 -7.31
C LEU A 145 -6.63 -15.45 -6.99
N SER A 146 -5.32 -15.18 -6.95
CA SER A 146 -4.31 -16.21 -6.66
C SER A 146 -4.47 -16.81 -5.25
N LEU A 147 -5.03 -16.07 -4.28
CA LEU A 147 -5.34 -16.60 -2.95
C LEU A 147 -6.35 -17.75 -2.99
N TRP A 148 -7.35 -17.67 -3.87
CA TRP A 148 -8.28 -18.75 -4.15
C TRP A 148 -7.66 -19.82 -5.04
N ALA A 149 -7.05 -19.44 -6.15
CA ALA A 149 -6.52 -20.37 -7.14
C ALA A 149 -5.44 -21.32 -6.59
N LEU A 150 -4.68 -20.86 -5.58
CA LEU A 150 -3.67 -21.65 -4.88
C LEU A 150 -4.22 -22.40 -3.64
N GLY A 151 -5.54 -22.31 -3.40
CA GLY A 151 -6.22 -23.08 -2.35
C GLY A 151 -6.09 -22.50 -0.94
N TYR A 152 -5.67 -21.23 -0.77
CA TYR A 152 -5.59 -20.59 0.55
C TYR A 152 -6.96 -20.10 1.06
N LEU A 153 -7.86 -19.72 0.15
CA LEU A 153 -9.20 -19.23 0.45
C LEU A 153 -10.25 -19.97 -0.41
N SER A 154 -11.51 -19.89 0.02
CA SER A 154 -12.61 -20.62 -0.63
C SER A 154 -13.06 -19.98 -1.95
N ALA A 155 -13.92 -20.69 -2.70
CA ALA A 155 -14.53 -20.16 -3.92
C ALA A 155 -15.40 -18.92 -3.65
N ARG A 156 -15.97 -18.76 -2.46
CA ARG A 156 -16.72 -17.55 -2.07
C ARG A 156 -15.82 -16.31 -2.11
N PHE A 157 -14.61 -16.40 -1.53
CA PHE A 157 -13.62 -15.34 -1.66
C PHE A 157 -13.22 -15.13 -3.13
N GLY A 158 -13.01 -16.19 -3.90
CA GLY A 158 -12.68 -16.10 -5.32
C GLY A 158 -13.71 -15.28 -6.12
N TRP A 159 -15.01 -15.55 -5.93
CA TRP A 159 -16.07 -14.77 -6.54
C TRP A 159 -16.13 -13.32 -6.04
N ALA A 160 -15.97 -13.10 -4.74
CA ALA A 160 -15.92 -11.76 -4.18
C ALA A 160 -14.73 -10.95 -4.74
N ALA A 161 -13.52 -11.54 -4.79
CA ALA A 161 -12.32 -10.92 -5.35
C ALA A 161 -12.49 -10.58 -6.84
N PHE A 162 -13.11 -11.49 -7.63
CA PHE A 162 -13.41 -11.24 -9.03
C PHE A 162 -14.36 -10.06 -9.23
N LEU A 163 -15.52 -10.07 -8.53
CA LEU A 163 -16.52 -9.01 -8.66
C LEU A 163 -15.98 -7.65 -8.17
N LEU A 164 -15.29 -7.65 -7.03
CA LEU A 164 -14.68 -6.43 -6.50
C LEU A 164 -13.57 -5.90 -7.42
N GLY A 165 -12.71 -6.78 -7.92
CA GLY A 165 -11.62 -6.41 -8.83
C GLY A 165 -12.13 -5.90 -10.18
N ALA A 166 -13.10 -6.57 -10.79
CA ALA A 166 -13.71 -6.13 -12.04
C ALA A 166 -14.46 -4.80 -11.87
N GLY A 167 -15.25 -4.67 -10.79
CA GLY A 167 -15.94 -3.43 -10.44
C GLY A 167 -14.97 -2.27 -10.18
N PHE A 168 -13.89 -2.54 -9.44
CA PHE A 168 -12.83 -1.55 -9.20
C PHE A 168 -12.19 -1.09 -10.51
N LEU A 169 -11.81 -2.01 -11.40
CA LEU A 169 -11.23 -1.68 -12.70
C LEU A 169 -12.17 -0.81 -13.54
N ALA A 170 -13.46 -1.15 -13.59
CA ALA A 170 -14.46 -0.39 -14.34
C ALA A 170 -14.61 1.03 -13.80
N VAL A 171 -14.75 1.17 -12.47
CA VAL A 171 -14.88 2.48 -11.80
C VAL A 171 -13.59 3.28 -11.95
N PHE A 172 -12.46 2.64 -11.76
CA PHE A 172 -11.16 3.29 -11.82
C PHE A 172 -10.83 3.79 -13.22
N TYR A 173 -11.10 2.97 -14.26
CA TYR A 173 -10.99 3.38 -15.66
C TYR A 173 -11.90 4.58 -15.97
N ARG A 174 -13.19 4.48 -15.62
CA ARG A 174 -14.14 5.57 -15.84
C ARG A 174 -13.69 6.88 -15.18
N ASP A 175 -13.28 6.81 -13.91
CA ASP A 175 -13.00 7.99 -13.11
C ASP A 175 -11.61 8.57 -13.38
N THR A 176 -10.62 7.78 -13.83
CA THR A 176 -9.30 8.29 -14.22
C THR A 176 -9.20 8.65 -15.69
N VAL A 177 -9.70 7.81 -16.59
CA VAL A 177 -9.50 7.96 -18.04
C VAL A 177 -10.63 8.76 -18.67
N ALA A 178 -11.88 8.35 -18.46
CA ALA A 178 -13.02 8.93 -19.16
C ALA A 178 -13.47 10.29 -18.57
N THR A 179 -13.51 10.43 -17.23
CA THR A 179 -14.14 11.60 -16.59
C THR A 179 -13.19 12.47 -15.79
N ARG A 180 -11.92 12.07 -15.62
CA ARG A 180 -10.89 12.80 -14.85
C ARG A 180 -11.32 13.13 -13.42
N ARG A 181 -12.13 12.26 -12.80
CA ARG A 181 -12.60 12.40 -11.40
C ARG A 181 -11.63 11.73 -10.44
N PHE A 182 -10.38 12.19 -10.39
CA PHE A 182 -9.27 11.56 -9.65
C PHE A 182 -9.55 11.37 -8.16
N GLY A 183 -10.29 12.29 -7.52
CA GLY A 183 -10.69 12.13 -6.12
C GLY A 183 -11.65 10.96 -5.90
N ARG A 184 -12.52 10.65 -6.86
CA ARG A 184 -13.39 9.46 -6.80
C ARG A 184 -12.62 8.18 -7.06
N ALA A 185 -11.67 8.20 -8.01
CA ALA A 185 -10.78 7.08 -8.24
C ALA A 185 -9.96 6.75 -6.98
N PHE A 186 -9.41 7.78 -6.30
CA PHE A 186 -8.74 7.62 -5.02
C PHE A 186 -9.65 6.98 -3.96
N ALA A 187 -10.89 7.46 -3.80
CA ALA A 187 -11.84 6.88 -2.85
C ALA A 187 -12.23 5.44 -3.23
N ALA A 188 -12.45 5.16 -4.52
CA ALA A 188 -12.78 3.81 -5.01
C ALA A 188 -11.67 2.80 -4.70
N SER A 189 -10.40 3.19 -4.74
CA SER A 189 -9.30 2.30 -4.37
C SER A 189 -9.30 1.93 -2.89
N ILE A 190 -9.70 2.85 -2.00
CA ILE A 190 -9.86 2.58 -0.57
C ILE A 190 -11.02 1.60 -0.35
N VAL A 191 -12.18 1.87 -0.98
CA VAL A 191 -13.35 1.00 -0.88
C VAL A 191 -13.02 -0.42 -1.37
N TYR A 192 -12.35 -0.53 -2.52
CA TYR A 192 -11.92 -1.83 -3.05
C TYR A 192 -11.08 -2.62 -2.05
N LEU A 193 -10.00 -2.02 -1.52
CA LEU A 193 -9.12 -2.71 -0.57
C LEU A 193 -9.85 -3.09 0.71
N THR A 194 -10.66 -2.18 1.26
CA THR A 194 -11.45 -2.44 2.47
C THR A 194 -12.39 -3.62 2.27
N LEU A 195 -13.15 -3.64 1.17
CA LEU A 195 -14.08 -4.73 0.89
C LEU A 195 -13.37 -6.06 0.60
N LEU A 196 -12.21 -6.02 -0.08
CA LEU A 196 -11.40 -7.22 -0.32
C LEU A 196 -10.90 -7.83 0.99
N LEU A 197 -10.41 -7.01 1.92
CA LEU A 197 -9.94 -7.47 3.24
C LEU A 197 -11.11 -7.95 4.12
N LEU A 198 -12.28 -7.33 4.05
CA LEU A 198 -13.49 -7.81 4.74
C LEU A 198 -13.97 -9.14 4.16
N ALA A 199 -13.92 -9.32 2.84
CA ALA A 199 -14.26 -10.60 2.21
C ALA A 199 -13.29 -11.72 2.62
N LEU A 200 -11.99 -11.41 2.71
CA LEU A 200 -10.98 -12.33 3.23
C LEU A 200 -11.28 -12.71 4.68
N LEU A 201 -11.52 -11.71 5.53
CA LEU A 201 -11.82 -11.95 6.94
C LEU A 201 -13.08 -12.80 7.11
N ALA A 202 -14.13 -12.52 6.33
CA ALA A 202 -15.36 -13.29 6.34
C ALA A 202 -15.13 -14.74 5.90
N ASP A 203 -14.30 -14.98 4.89
CA ASP A 203 -13.97 -16.33 4.42
C ASP A 203 -13.23 -17.16 5.47
N VAL A 204 -12.32 -16.52 6.23
CA VAL A 204 -11.56 -17.17 7.31
C VAL A 204 -12.42 -17.44 8.54
N LEU A 205 -13.33 -16.51 8.91
CA LEU A 205 -14.17 -16.65 10.10
C LEU A 205 -15.38 -17.59 9.90
N PHE A 206 -15.86 -17.72 8.66
CA PHE A 206 -17.03 -18.52 8.31
C PHE A 206 -16.67 -19.48 7.16
N PRO A 207 -15.84 -20.52 7.45
CA PRO A 207 -15.31 -21.45 6.43
C PRO A 207 -16.40 -22.30 5.76
#